data_b04cb18ccd2b554ac5b54cfed99a2987
#
_entry.id   b04cb18ccd2b554ac5b54cfed99a2987
#
_cell.length_a   1.000
_cell.length_b   1.000
_cell.length_c   1.000
_cell.angle_alpha   90.00
_cell.angle_beta   90.00
_cell.angle_gamma   90.00
#
_symmetry.space_group_name_H-M   'P 1'
#
loop_
_entity.id
_entity.type
_entity.pdbx_description
1 polymer ?
#
loop_
_entity_poly.entity_id
_entity_poly.type
_entity_poly.pdbx_seq_one_letter_code
_entity_poly.pdbx_strand_id
1 'polypeptide(L)'
;MTRLGSQGKEFPMMNLNETAARHGFCVDRVRESEELHGKMVEMHHEKTGAQLVWVDNGEVNKTFCVAFKTLPEDSTGVFHILEHSVLCGSAKYPVREPFVELMKSSMATFLNAMTFPDKTIYPVSSRNEQDFLNLAEVYLDAVFAPRILQDPNIFYQEGWHIELD
;
A
#
# COMPACT_ATOMS: atom_id res chain seq x y z
N MET A 1 5.80 -35.02 29.30
CA MET A 1 5.29 -34.12 28.24
C MET A 1 5.70 -32.70 28.59
N THR A 2 6.81 -32.28 28.08
CA THR A 2 7.43 -30.96 28.37
C THR A 2 6.96 -29.96 27.30
N ARG A 3 6.24 -28.92 27.71
CA ARG A 3 5.84 -27.82 26.84
C ARG A 3 7.09 -27.03 26.47
N LEU A 4 7.46 -27.05 25.21
CA LEU A 4 8.41 -26.12 24.62
C LEU A 4 7.76 -24.73 24.62
N GLY A 5 8.24 -23.84 25.49
CA GLY A 5 7.90 -22.42 25.47
C GLY A 5 8.48 -21.78 24.23
N SER A 6 7.60 -21.19 23.40
CA SER A 6 8.01 -20.28 22.32
C SER A 6 8.59 -19.03 22.97
N GLN A 7 9.91 -18.89 22.98
CA GLN A 7 10.57 -17.63 23.27
C GLN A 7 10.31 -16.69 22.08
N GLY A 8 9.28 -15.87 22.19
CA GLY A 8 9.12 -14.72 21.37
C GLY A 8 10.36 -13.83 21.54
N LYS A 9 11.09 -13.56 20.48
CA LYS A 9 12.10 -12.51 20.49
C LYS A 9 11.38 -11.20 20.76
N GLU A 10 11.47 -10.70 22.00
CA GLU A 10 11.15 -9.31 22.30
C GLU A 10 12.12 -8.46 21.47
N PHE A 11 11.61 -7.85 20.41
CA PHE A 11 12.32 -6.76 19.77
C PHE A 11 12.44 -5.64 20.82
N PRO A 12 13.62 -5.01 20.96
CA PRO A 12 13.77 -3.89 21.86
C PRO A 12 12.70 -2.87 21.50
N MET A 13 11.86 -2.49 22.46
CA MET A 13 10.83 -1.47 22.30
C MET A 13 11.51 -0.18 21.86
N MET A 14 11.77 -0.03 20.56
CA MET A 14 12.10 1.27 19.99
C MET A 14 10.96 2.20 20.37
N ASN A 15 11.32 3.32 20.99
CA ASN A 15 10.32 4.31 21.36
C ASN A 15 9.56 4.71 20.08
N LEU A 16 8.30 4.27 20.00
CA LEU A 16 7.45 4.45 18.81
C LEU A 16 7.42 5.91 18.36
N ASN A 17 7.35 6.84 19.33
CA ASN A 17 7.36 8.28 19.08
C ASN A 17 8.67 8.74 18.42
N GLU A 18 9.81 8.23 18.87
CA GLU A 18 11.12 8.57 18.29
C GLU A 18 11.25 8.03 16.87
N THR A 19 10.75 6.80 16.63
CA THR A 19 10.77 6.20 15.30
C THR A 19 9.87 6.97 14.35
N ALA A 20 8.64 7.28 14.74
CA ALA A 20 7.70 8.07 13.95
C ALA A 20 8.30 9.45 13.62
N ALA A 21 8.83 10.15 14.62
CA ALA A 21 9.42 11.49 14.45
C ALA A 21 10.62 11.51 13.49
N ARG A 22 11.48 10.48 13.50
CA ARG A 22 12.60 10.36 12.53
C ARG A 22 12.15 10.36 11.08
N HIS A 23 10.92 9.91 10.84
CA HIS A 23 10.31 9.82 9.50
C HIS A 23 9.26 10.91 9.26
N GLY A 24 9.20 11.92 10.13
CA GLY A 24 8.29 13.07 10.00
C GLY A 24 6.85 12.76 10.37
N PHE A 25 6.60 11.71 11.15
CA PHE A 25 5.28 11.37 11.66
C PHE A 25 5.14 11.71 13.14
N CYS A 26 3.97 12.23 13.50
CA CYS A 26 3.52 12.39 14.88
C CYS A 26 2.51 11.31 15.24
N VAL A 27 2.67 10.73 16.41
CA VAL A 27 1.69 9.77 16.96
C VAL A 27 0.54 10.57 17.59
N ASP A 28 -0.65 10.42 17.03
CA ASP A 28 -1.86 11.10 17.52
C ASP A 28 -2.55 10.31 18.62
N ARG A 29 -2.63 8.98 18.46
CA ARG A 29 -3.35 8.11 19.37
C ARG A 29 -2.84 6.69 19.33
N VAL A 30 -2.83 6.06 20.50
CA VAL A 30 -2.62 4.61 20.65
C VAL A 30 -3.83 4.03 21.36
N ARG A 31 -4.41 2.98 20.81
CA ARG A 31 -5.57 2.27 21.39
C ARG A 31 -5.34 0.77 21.36
N GLU A 32 -5.76 0.10 22.43
CA GLU A 32 -5.97 -1.35 22.40
C GLU A 32 -7.31 -1.63 21.72
N SER A 33 -7.36 -2.67 20.89
CA SER A 33 -8.57 -3.13 20.22
C SER A 33 -8.80 -4.59 20.54
N GLU A 34 -9.90 -4.88 21.20
CA GLU A 34 -10.30 -6.26 21.49
C GLU A 34 -10.68 -7.00 20.21
N GLU A 35 -11.34 -6.33 19.25
CA GLU A 35 -11.73 -6.92 17.97
C GLU A 35 -10.51 -7.31 17.11
N LEU A 36 -9.48 -6.49 17.11
CA LEU A 36 -8.26 -6.74 16.34
C LEU A 36 -7.24 -7.57 17.10
N HIS A 37 -7.51 -7.88 18.38
CA HIS A 37 -6.60 -8.58 19.28
C HIS A 37 -5.21 -7.93 19.34
N GLY A 38 -5.14 -6.60 19.37
CA GLY A 38 -3.88 -5.89 19.32
C GLY A 38 -3.98 -4.37 19.49
N LYS A 39 -2.88 -3.69 19.18
CA LYS A 39 -2.75 -2.24 19.26
C LYS A 39 -3.02 -1.59 17.93
N MET A 40 -3.72 -0.47 17.96
CA MET A 40 -3.87 0.43 16.83
C MET A 40 -3.21 1.76 17.14
N VAL A 41 -2.32 2.22 16.25
CA VAL A 41 -1.61 3.49 16.35
C VAL A 41 -2.02 4.37 15.19
N GLU A 42 -2.56 5.53 15.50
CA GLU A 42 -2.92 6.57 14.53
C GLU A 42 -1.81 7.63 14.51
N MET A 43 -1.36 8.00 13.32
CA MET A 43 -0.29 8.95 13.09
C MET A 43 -0.63 9.87 11.93
N HIS A 44 -0.04 11.06 11.90
CA HIS A 44 -0.04 11.92 10.73
C HIS A 44 1.37 12.36 10.36
N HIS A 45 1.60 12.59 9.08
CA HIS A 45 2.86 13.15 8.59
C HIS A 45 2.84 14.68 8.68
N GLU A 46 3.77 15.28 9.42
CA GLU A 46 3.77 16.71 9.77
C GLU A 46 3.70 17.65 8.57
N LYS A 47 4.41 17.34 7.47
CA LYS A 47 4.49 18.23 6.31
C LYS A 47 3.30 18.11 5.36
N THR A 48 2.71 16.93 5.23
CA THR A 48 1.69 16.66 4.21
C THR A 48 0.30 16.43 4.79
N GLY A 49 0.19 16.18 6.09
CA GLY A 49 -1.05 15.76 6.74
C GLY A 49 -1.49 14.34 6.38
N ALA A 50 -0.66 13.58 5.66
CA ALA A 50 -1.00 12.18 5.34
C ALA A 50 -1.20 11.37 6.62
N GLN A 51 -2.30 10.63 6.66
CA GLN A 51 -2.66 9.79 7.81
C GLN A 51 -2.06 8.40 7.64
N LEU A 52 -1.57 7.83 8.74
CA LEU A 52 -1.07 6.47 8.81
C LEU A 52 -1.72 5.77 10.00
N VAL A 53 -2.24 4.57 9.76
CA VAL A 53 -2.73 3.70 10.82
C VAL A 53 -1.88 2.43 10.81
N TRP A 54 -1.27 2.12 11.94
CA TRP A 54 -0.53 0.89 12.13
C TRP A 54 -1.28 0.00 13.14
N VAL A 55 -1.49 -1.26 12.74
CA VAL A 55 -2.13 -2.26 13.59
C VAL A 55 -1.10 -3.35 13.90
N ASP A 56 -0.86 -3.58 15.18
CA ASP A 56 -0.03 -4.67 15.68
C ASP A 56 -0.91 -5.68 16.43
N ASN A 57 -1.24 -6.75 15.74
CA ASN A 57 -2.11 -7.81 16.25
C ASN A 57 -1.43 -9.18 16.25
N GLY A 58 -0.11 -9.23 16.05
CA GLY A 58 0.66 -10.47 16.04
C GLY A 58 0.42 -11.40 14.85
N GLU A 59 -0.33 -10.95 13.84
CA GLU A 59 -0.59 -11.74 12.64
C GLU A 59 0.67 -11.95 11.80
N VAL A 60 0.82 -13.18 11.30
CA VAL A 60 1.94 -13.53 10.42
C VAL A 60 1.79 -12.89 9.04
N ASN A 61 0.55 -12.78 8.56
CA ASN A 61 0.25 -12.16 7.28
C ASN A 61 0.26 -10.63 7.44
N LYS A 62 1.28 -9.99 6.88
CA LYS A 62 1.45 -8.54 6.92
C LYS A 62 0.70 -7.91 5.76
N THR A 63 -0.04 -6.85 6.02
CA THR A 63 -0.80 -6.10 5.01
C THR A 63 -0.34 -4.66 4.99
N PHE A 64 -0.08 -4.15 3.79
CA PHE A 64 0.14 -2.74 3.51
C PHE A 64 -0.95 -2.23 2.57
N CYS A 65 -1.42 -1.01 2.78
CA CYS A 65 -2.37 -0.37 1.87
C CYS A 65 -2.09 1.13 1.82
N VAL A 66 -1.90 1.66 0.62
CA VAL A 66 -1.97 3.10 0.39
C VAL A 66 -3.33 3.45 -0.19
N ALA A 67 -3.95 4.50 0.33
CA ALA A 67 -5.29 4.91 -0.04
C ALA A 67 -5.35 6.41 -0.34
N PHE A 68 -6.12 6.77 -1.36
CA PHE A 68 -6.37 8.14 -1.76
C PHE A 68 -7.88 8.41 -1.74
N LYS A 69 -8.26 9.58 -1.26
CA LYS A 69 -9.63 10.07 -1.39
C LYS A 69 -9.81 10.57 -2.83
N THR A 70 -10.65 9.88 -3.60
CA THR A 70 -10.89 10.14 -5.02
C THR A 70 -12.39 10.29 -5.26
N LEU A 71 -12.89 11.54 -5.12
CA LEU A 71 -14.28 11.87 -5.37
C LEU A 71 -14.42 12.30 -6.85
N PRO A 72 -15.11 11.51 -7.70
CA PRO A 72 -15.31 11.88 -9.09
C PRO A 72 -16.25 13.10 -9.20
N GLU A 73 -15.92 14.02 -10.09
CA GLU A 73 -16.75 15.20 -10.42
C GLU A 73 -17.65 14.92 -11.63
N ASP A 74 -17.35 13.88 -12.39
CA ASP A 74 -18.06 13.48 -13.61
C ASP A 74 -18.06 11.97 -13.82
N SER A 75 -18.58 11.51 -14.98
CA SER A 75 -18.69 10.11 -15.36
C SER A 75 -17.56 9.64 -16.29
N THR A 76 -16.44 10.33 -16.36
CA THR A 76 -15.31 9.97 -17.25
C THR A 76 -14.55 8.74 -16.78
N GLY A 77 -14.71 8.31 -15.53
CA GLY A 77 -13.98 7.17 -14.97
C GLY A 77 -12.50 7.45 -14.71
N VAL A 78 -12.10 8.73 -14.64
CA VAL A 78 -10.70 9.16 -14.53
C VAL A 78 -9.93 8.45 -13.41
N PHE A 79 -10.53 8.24 -12.24
CA PHE A 79 -9.84 7.60 -11.13
C PHE A 79 -9.62 6.10 -11.35
N HIS A 80 -10.52 5.41 -12.06
CA HIS A 80 -10.34 4.02 -12.42
C HIS A 80 -9.28 3.86 -13.52
N ILE A 81 -9.29 4.72 -14.54
CA ILE A 81 -8.23 4.77 -15.55
C ILE A 81 -6.88 5.05 -14.90
N LEU A 82 -6.83 5.99 -13.94
CA LEU A 82 -5.60 6.33 -13.23
C LEU A 82 -5.12 5.18 -12.36
N GLU A 83 -6.03 4.45 -11.70
CA GLU A 83 -5.70 3.26 -10.91
C GLU A 83 -4.92 2.23 -11.74
N HIS A 84 -5.42 1.89 -12.93
CA HIS A 84 -4.73 1.00 -13.86
C HIS A 84 -3.38 1.61 -14.33
N SER A 85 -3.43 2.86 -14.74
CA SER A 85 -2.28 3.56 -15.35
C SER A 85 -1.07 3.68 -14.44
N VAL A 86 -1.26 3.90 -13.13
CA VAL A 86 -0.14 4.02 -12.18
C VAL A 86 0.59 2.70 -11.97
N LEU A 87 -0.07 1.57 -12.24
CA LEU A 87 0.52 0.24 -12.15
C LEU A 87 1.24 -0.21 -13.43
N CYS A 88 1.27 0.63 -14.48
CA CYS A 88 1.95 0.37 -15.74
C CYS A 88 3.43 0.79 -15.77
N GLY A 89 4.08 0.84 -14.61
CA GLY A 89 5.48 1.21 -14.44
C GLY A 89 5.69 2.49 -13.65
N SER A 90 6.87 2.60 -13.08
CA SER A 90 7.24 3.69 -12.20
C SER A 90 8.69 4.12 -12.42
N ALA A 91 9.13 5.15 -11.70
CA ALA A 91 10.48 5.69 -11.85
C ALA A 91 11.56 4.64 -11.55
N LYS A 92 11.39 3.86 -10.48
CA LYS A 92 12.34 2.84 -10.06
C LYS A 92 12.13 1.51 -10.78
N TYR A 93 10.89 1.22 -11.17
CA TYR A 93 10.49 -0.01 -11.85
C TYR A 93 9.89 0.30 -13.24
N PRO A 94 10.72 0.69 -14.24
CA PRO A 94 10.26 1.13 -15.56
C PRO A 94 9.87 -0.04 -16.48
N VAL A 95 9.40 -1.14 -15.91
CA VAL A 95 8.90 -2.30 -16.65
C VAL A 95 7.46 -2.07 -17.11
N ARG A 96 7.05 -2.72 -18.21
CA ARG A 96 5.76 -2.45 -18.85
C ARG A 96 4.56 -2.84 -17.99
N GLU A 97 4.65 -3.92 -17.23
CA GLU A 97 3.57 -4.46 -16.41
C GLU A 97 4.12 -5.03 -15.09
N PRO A 98 4.64 -4.17 -14.18
CA PRO A 98 5.23 -4.65 -12.93
C PRO A 98 4.22 -5.42 -12.06
N PHE A 99 2.94 -5.07 -12.13
CA PHE A 99 1.87 -5.75 -11.42
C PHE A 99 1.73 -7.22 -11.84
N VAL A 100 1.75 -7.50 -13.15
CA VAL A 100 1.67 -8.87 -13.68
C VAL A 100 2.90 -9.70 -13.30
N GLU A 101 4.08 -9.07 -13.33
CA GLU A 101 5.32 -9.74 -12.92
C GLU A 101 5.32 -10.05 -11.41
N LEU A 102 4.80 -9.14 -10.58
CA LEU A 102 4.64 -9.38 -9.14
C LEU A 102 3.66 -10.53 -8.86
N MET A 103 2.54 -10.60 -9.57
CA MET A 103 1.59 -11.71 -9.44
C MET A 103 2.21 -13.07 -9.74
N LYS A 104 3.19 -13.13 -10.65
CA LYS A 104 3.86 -14.37 -11.04
C LYS A 104 5.04 -14.74 -10.13
N SER A 105 5.74 -13.76 -9.56
CA SER A 105 7.03 -13.95 -8.92
C SER A 105 7.03 -13.75 -7.41
N SER A 106 6.05 -13.01 -6.85
CA SER A 106 5.97 -12.75 -5.41
C SER A 106 5.27 -13.89 -4.66
N MET A 107 5.47 -13.91 -3.35
CA MET A 107 4.75 -14.78 -2.40
C MET A 107 3.54 -14.06 -1.80
N ALA A 108 2.97 -13.09 -2.53
CA ALA A 108 1.83 -12.34 -2.09
C ALA A 108 0.65 -13.26 -1.75
N THR A 109 0.03 -13.03 -0.61
CA THR A 109 -1.24 -13.66 -0.24
C THR A 109 -2.43 -12.86 -0.73
N PHE A 110 -2.20 -11.56 -0.99
CA PHE A 110 -3.15 -10.66 -1.62
C PHE A 110 -2.39 -9.57 -2.39
N LEU A 111 -2.83 -9.26 -3.59
CA LEU A 111 -2.28 -8.23 -4.45
C LEU A 111 -3.41 -7.68 -5.30
N ASN A 112 -3.74 -6.39 -5.15
CA ASN A 112 -4.82 -5.77 -5.91
C ASN A 112 -4.68 -4.25 -5.96
N ALA A 113 -5.51 -3.62 -6.81
CA ALA A 113 -5.87 -2.22 -6.78
C ALA A 113 -7.38 -2.12 -6.95
N MET A 114 -8.02 -1.14 -6.32
CA MET A 114 -9.48 -1.03 -6.33
C MET A 114 -9.91 0.43 -6.27
N THR A 115 -10.79 0.82 -7.20
CA THR A 115 -11.45 2.13 -7.21
C THR A 115 -12.89 1.98 -6.75
N PHE A 116 -13.23 2.72 -5.69
CA PHE A 116 -14.56 2.84 -5.11
C PHE A 116 -15.14 4.23 -5.44
N PRO A 117 -16.42 4.48 -5.15
CA PRO A 117 -17.04 5.77 -5.43
C PRO A 117 -16.39 6.97 -4.72
N ASP A 118 -15.67 6.75 -3.62
CA ASP A 118 -15.11 7.79 -2.77
C ASP A 118 -13.59 7.67 -2.54
N LYS A 119 -12.98 6.57 -2.99
CA LYS A 119 -11.57 6.28 -2.74
C LYS A 119 -10.98 5.32 -3.75
N THR A 120 -9.66 5.38 -3.91
CA THR A 120 -8.86 4.38 -4.63
C THR A 120 -7.82 3.83 -3.66
N ILE A 121 -7.69 2.51 -3.60
CA ILE A 121 -6.80 1.81 -2.68
C ILE A 121 -5.89 0.82 -3.40
N TYR A 122 -4.70 0.65 -2.87
CA TYR A 122 -3.65 -0.22 -3.40
C TYR A 122 -3.13 -1.15 -2.28
N PRO A 123 -3.84 -2.26 -2.01
CA PRO A 123 -3.49 -3.20 -0.95
C PRO A 123 -2.58 -4.31 -1.42
N VAL A 124 -1.63 -4.69 -0.57
CA VAL A 124 -0.79 -5.88 -0.74
C VAL A 124 -0.62 -6.61 0.58
N SER A 125 -0.49 -7.93 0.53
CA SER A 125 -0.22 -8.74 1.71
C SER A 125 0.76 -9.87 1.40
N SER A 126 1.64 -10.18 2.36
CA SER A 126 2.53 -11.34 2.28
C SER A 126 2.84 -11.88 3.68
N ARG A 127 3.07 -13.19 3.76
CA ARG A 127 3.55 -13.85 4.97
C ARG A 127 5.07 -13.83 5.08
N ASN A 128 5.76 -13.54 3.99
CA ASN A 128 7.20 -13.37 3.95
C ASN A 128 7.55 -11.88 4.14
N GLU A 129 8.37 -11.58 5.11
CA GLU A 129 8.68 -10.19 5.48
C GLU A 129 9.44 -9.44 4.38
N GLN A 130 10.41 -10.09 3.74
CA GLN A 130 11.16 -9.46 2.66
C GLN A 130 10.28 -9.21 1.43
N ASP A 131 9.44 -10.17 1.09
CA ASP A 131 8.48 -10.03 -0.01
C ASP A 131 7.47 -8.91 0.29
N PHE A 132 6.96 -8.84 1.52
CA PHE A 132 6.07 -7.76 1.96
C PHE A 132 6.72 -6.37 1.79
N LEU A 133 7.97 -6.21 2.22
CA LEU A 133 8.68 -4.93 2.06
C LEU A 133 8.92 -4.59 0.59
N ASN A 134 9.27 -5.56 -0.24
CA ASN A 134 9.44 -5.37 -1.67
C ASN A 134 8.13 -4.95 -2.35
N LEU A 135 7.00 -5.60 -2.01
CA LEU A 135 5.67 -5.26 -2.52
C LEU A 135 5.27 -3.84 -2.12
N ALA A 136 5.43 -3.49 -0.84
CA ALA A 136 5.14 -2.14 -0.35
C ALA A 136 5.98 -1.08 -1.07
N GLU A 137 7.28 -1.34 -1.30
CA GLU A 137 8.17 -0.44 -2.02
C GLU A 137 7.72 -0.24 -3.47
N VAL A 138 7.40 -1.31 -4.19
CA VAL A 138 6.93 -1.23 -5.59
C VAL A 138 5.63 -0.44 -5.69
N TYR A 139 4.68 -0.68 -4.78
CA TYR A 139 3.41 0.04 -4.78
C TYR A 139 3.56 1.51 -4.43
N LEU A 140 4.41 1.85 -3.46
CA LEU A 140 4.72 3.24 -3.13
C LEU A 140 5.36 3.97 -4.32
N ASP A 141 6.34 3.36 -4.98
CA ASP A 141 6.96 3.97 -6.16
C ASP A 141 5.96 4.12 -7.31
N ALA A 142 5.10 3.13 -7.53
CA ALA A 142 4.06 3.19 -8.55
C ALA A 142 3.09 4.36 -8.33
N VAL A 143 2.59 4.58 -7.12
CA VAL A 143 1.59 5.62 -6.86
C VAL A 143 2.19 7.02 -6.68
N PHE A 144 3.44 7.15 -6.24
CA PHE A 144 4.09 8.45 -6.01
C PHE A 144 5.01 8.91 -7.15
N ALA A 145 5.48 7.99 -7.99
CA ALA A 145 6.35 8.29 -9.13
C ALA A 145 5.93 7.50 -10.39
N PRO A 146 4.64 7.55 -10.79
CA PRO A 146 4.14 6.74 -11.88
C PRO A 146 4.69 7.19 -13.23
N ARG A 147 4.96 6.23 -14.10
CA ARG A 147 5.49 6.48 -15.45
C ARG A 147 4.49 7.17 -16.37
N ILE A 148 3.20 7.08 -16.14
CA ILE A 148 2.15 7.75 -16.92
C ILE A 148 2.40 9.26 -17.06
N LEU A 149 3.04 9.88 -16.06
CA LEU A 149 3.39 11.32 -16.12
C LEU A 149 4.43 11.65 -17.19
N GLN A 150 5.13 10.65 -17.73
CA GLN A 150 6.21 10.79 -18.71
C GLN A 150 5.90 10.07 -20.03
N ASP A 151 5.03 9.07 -20.02
CA ASP A 151 4.69 8.24 -21.18
C ASP A 151 3.17 8.23 -21.43
N PRO A 152 2.69 9.07 -22.37
CA PRO A 152 1.26 9.16 -22.68
C PRO A 152 0.68 7.88 -23.30
N ASN A 153 1.52 6.96 -23.79
CA ASN A 153 1.05 5.70 -24.34
C ASN A 153 0.36 4.82 -23.29
N ILE A 154 0.73 4.98 -22.03
CA ILE A 154 0.06 4.29 -20.90
C ILE A 154 -1.41 4.72 -20.83
N PHE A 155 -1.69 6.02 -20.95
CA PHE A 155 -3.06 6.50 -20.97
C PHE A 155 -3.82 5.99 -22.22
N TYR A 156 -3.19 5.93 -23.39
CA TYR A 156 -3.80 5.39 -24.60
C TYR A 156 -4.10 3.89 -24.48
N GLN A 157 -3.33 3.16 -23.67
CA GLN A 157 -3.57 1.74 -23.39
C GLN A 157 -4.70 1.53 -22.37
N GLU A 158 -4.71 2.27 -21.27
CA GLU A 158 -5.60 2.07 -20.14
C GLU A 158 -6.89 2.90 -20.21
N GLY A 159 -6.88 3.99 -20.99
CA GLY A 159 -8.03 4.85 -21.18
C GLY A 159 -9.11 4.20 -22.06
N TRP A 160 -10.31 4.73 -22.01
CA TRP A 160 -11.38 4.32 -22.89
C TRP A 160 -11.09 4.74 -24.35
N HIS A 161 -11.50 3.92 -25.31
CA HIS A 161 -11.44 4.23 -26.73
C HIS A 161 -12.72 3.71 -27.41
N ILE A 162 -13.02 4.28 -28.58
CA ILE A 162 -14.16 3.87 -29.39
C ILE A 162 -13.69 2.74 -30.31
N GLU A 163 -14.31 1.58 -30.20
CA GLU A 163 -14.24 0.55 -31.24
C GLU A 163 -15.24 0.89 -32.36
N LEU A 164 -14.76 0.90 -33.58
CA LEU A 164 -15.62 1.01 -34.79
C LEU A 164 -15.79 -0.40 -35.34
N ASP A 165 -17.04 -0.86 -35.37
CA ASP A 165 -17.44 -2.13 -36.03
C ASP A 165 -17.24 -2.06 -37.56
#